data_05588e12a85ea89f7c5171f70a93bd70
#
_entry.id   05588e12a85ea89f7c5171f70a93bd70
#
_cell.length_a   1.000
_cell.length_b   1.000
_cell.length_c   1.000
_cell.angle_alpha   90.00
_cell.angle_beta   90.00
_cell.angle_gamma   90.00
#
_symmetry.space_group_name_H-M   'P 1'
#
loop_
_entity.id
_entity.type
_entity.pdbx_description
1 polymer ?
#
loop_
_entity_poly.entity_id
_entity_poly.type
_entity_poly.pdbx_seq_one_letter_code
_entity_poly.pdbx_strand_id
1 'polypeptide(L)'
;MNTKTEPIASEDSRETLPSPEQTAELLAKATKVSSWMSALKQRARQRPFIGKSADGKFAVVIRDYRIESLNADESLETASVQEIVSRLCEAHNDALDKMEEWTDSQCEALARAAGIADGFELPL
;
A
#
# COMPACT_ATOMS: atom_id res chain seq x y z
N MET A 1 -40.77 20.59 11.38
CA MET A 1 -40.73 20.02 11.00
C MET A 1 -39.90 19.17 10.37
N ASN A 2 -38.97 19.22 9.93
CA ASN A 2 -38.25 18.43 9.29
C ASN A 2 -37.39 17.59 9.98
N THR A 3 -37.29 17.64 11.05
CA THR A 3 -36.38 16.88 11.80
C THR A 3 -36.62 15.42 11.79
N LYS A 4 -37.69 14.96 11.19
CA LYS A 4 -37.92 13.62 11.21
C LYS A 4 -36.97 12.82 10.46
N THR A 5 -36.22 13.32 9.58
CA THR A 5 -35.32 12.52 8.81
C THR A 5 -34.26 11.92 9.65
N GLU A 6 -33.72 12.66 10.55
CA GLU A 6 -32.67 12.14 11.34
C GLU A 6 -33.06 11.00 12.24
N PRO A 7 -34.17 11.07 12.90
CA PRO A 7 -34.56 9.95 13.75
C PRO A 7 -34.72 8.66 13.00
N ILE A 8 -35.21 8.72 11.80
CA ILE A 8 -35.38 7.53 11.00
C ILE A 8 -34.06 6.87 10.70
N ALA A 9 -33.10 7.66 10.29
CA ALA A 9 -31.79 7.14 10.00
C ALA A 9 -31.18 6.55 11.25
N SER A 10 -31.38 7.20 12.38
CA SER A 10 -30.84 6.69 13.63
C SER A 10 -31.42 5.34 14.00
N GLU A 11 -32.72 5.18 13.78
CA GLU A 11 -33.35 3.92 14.11
C GLU A 11 -32.80 2.79 13.24
N ASP A 12 -32.61 3.05 11.98
CA ASP A 12 -32.04 2.04 11.11
C ASP A 12 -30.64 1.67 11.59
N SER A 13 -29.88 2.64 11.98
CA SER A 13 -28.54 2.39 12.48
C SER A 13 -28.59 1.52 13.73
N ARG A 14 -29.51 1.81 14.62
CA ARG A 14 -29.59 1.03 15.83
C ARG A 14 -29.96 -0.41 15.58
N GLU A 15 -30.85 -0.65 14.63
CA GLU A 15 -31.25 -1.99 14.31
C GLU A 15 -30.10 -2.82 13.79
N THR A 16 -29.12 -2.17 13.13
CA THR A 16 -27.99 -2.90 12.57
C THR A 16 -26.79 -2.91 13.48
N LEU A 17 -26.88 -2.28 14.65
CA LEU A 17 -25.75 -2.26 15.57
C LEU A 17 -25.53 -3.62 16.21
N PRO A 18 -24.29 -4.03 16.37
CA PRO A 18 -24.03 -5.32 17.00
C PRO A 18 -24.27 -5.27 18.49
N SER A 19 -24.40 -6.43 19.12
CA SER A 19 -24.52 -6.53 20.55
C SER A 19 -23.23 -6.07 21.21
N PRO A 20 -23.24 -5.79 22.53
CA PRO A 20 -22.00 -5.41 23.21
C PRO A 20 -20.90 -6.44 23.06
N GLU A 21 -21.23 -7.72 23.06
CA GLU A 21 -20.23 -8.76 22.87
C GLU A 21 -19.66 -8.72 21.48
N GLN A 22 -20.53 -8.54 20.48
CA GLN A 22 -20.07 -8.43 19.11
C GLN A 22 -19.24 -7.18 18.91
N THR A 23 -19.59 -6.10 19.58
CA THR A 23 -18.82 -4.86 19.51
C THR A 23 -17.43 -5.08 20.06
N ALA A 24 -17.30 -5.80 21.18
CA ALA A 24 -16.00 -6.08 21.77
C ALA A 24 -15.14 -6.92 20.83
N GLU A 25 -15.75 -7.90 20.17
CA GLU A 25 -15.05 -8.73 19.21
C GLU A 25 -14.58 -7.91 18.00
N LEU A 26 -15.44 -7.03 17.52
CA LEU A 26 -15.08 -6.18 16.39
C LEU A 26 -13.94 -5.23 16.75
N LEU A 27 -13.98 -4.68 17.96
CA LEU A 27 -12.90 -3.81 18.40
C LEU A 27 -11.58 -4.56 18.51
N ALA A 28 -11.63 -5.79 19.02
CA ALA A 28 -10.42 -6.59 19.14
C ALA A 28 -9.85 -6.89 17.77
N LYS A 29 -10.69 -7.23 16.80
CA LYS A 29 -10.24 -7.50 15.44
C LYS A 29 -9.69 -6.23 14.78
N ALA A 30 -10.38 -5.10 14.97
CA ALA A 30 -9.94 -3.84 14.40
C ALA A 30 -8.58 -3.44 14.96
N THR A 31 -8.37 -3.62 16.25
CA THR A 31 -7.09 -3.31 16.89
C THR A 31 -5.98 -4.19 16.31
N LYS A 32 -6.26 -5.47 16.13
CA LYS A 32 -5.29 -6.40 15.58
C LYS A 32 -4.93 -6.04 14.15
N VAL A 33 -5.93 -5.74 13.33
CA VAL A 33 -5.69 -5.35 11.94
C VAL A 33 -4.90 -4.04 11.89
N SER A 34 -5.23 -3.08 12.75
CA SER A 34 -4.52 -1.81 12.81
C SER A 34 -3.05 -2.03 13.17
N SER A 35 -2.77 -2.91 14.13
CA SER A 35 -1.42 -3.25 14.53
C SER A 35 -0.65 -3.90 13.37
N TRP A 36 -1.31 -4.82 12.64
CA TRP A 36 -0.70 -5.48 11.50
C TRP A 36 -0.42 -4.49 10.38
N MET A 37 -1.33 -3.53 10.16
CA MET A 37 -1.14 -2.49 9.15
C MET A 37 0.06 -1.61 9.50
N SER A 38 0.21 -1.27 10.77
CA SER A 38 1.37 -0.47 11.20
C SER A 38 2.67 -1.23 10.96
N ALA A 39 2.67 -2.52 11.28
CA ALA A 39 3.85 -3.35 11.05
C ALA A 39 4.16 -3.47 9.55
N LEU A 40 3.13 -3.58 8.73
CA LEU A 40 3.29 -3.65 7.29
C LEU A 40 3.91 -2.36 6.75
N LYS A 41 3.41 -1.21 7.21
CA LYS A 41 3.96 0.08 6.78
C LYS A 41 5.42 0.22 7.18
N GLN A 42 5.77 -0.23 8.38
CA GLN A 42 7.17 -0.21 8.83
C GLN A 42 8.05 -1.06 7.93
N ARG A 43 7.59 -2.27 7.60
CA ARG A 43 8.35 -3.15 6.72
C ARG A 43 8.49 -2.55 5.32
N ALA A 44 7.43 -1.92 4.83
CA ALA A 44 7.46 -1.28 3.52
C ALA A 44 8.51 -0.16 3.49
N ARG A 45 8.63 0.59 4.57
CA ARG A 45 9.61 1.67 4.65
C ARG A 45 11.03 1.17 4.69
N GLN A 46 11.25 0.02 5.31
CA GLN A 46 12.60 -0.49 5.49
C GLN A 46 13.07 -1.35 4.33
N ARG A 47 12.15 -1.81 3.51
CA ARG A 47 12.47 -2.73 2.43
C ARG A 47 12.95 -1.96 1.19
N PRO A 48 14.09 -2.35 0.61
CA PRO A 48 14.51 -1.76 -0.65
C PRO A 48 13.75 -2.38 -1.82
N PHE A 49 13.48 -1.58 -2.83
CA PHE A 49 12.87 -2.04 -4.07
C PHE A 49 13.76 -1.63 -5.21
N ILE A 50 14.08 -2.57 -6.08
CA ILE A 50 14.99 -2.34 -7.18
C ILE A 50 14.17 -2.25 -8.45
N GLY A 51 14.27 -1.13 -9.14
CA GLY A 51 13.64 -0.94 -10.44
C GLY A 51 14.67 -0.84 -11.52
N LYS A 52 14.29 -1.23 -12.73
CA LYS A 52 15.19 -1.20 -13.88
C LYS A 52 14.50 -0.55 -15.05
N SER A 53 15.29 0.13 -15.89
CA SER A 53 14.78 0.63 -17.16
C SER A 53 14.39 -0.54 -18.06
N ALA A 54 13.62 -0.25 -19.10
CA ALA A 54 13.13 -1.28 -20.02
C ALA A 54 14.25 -2.09 -20.63
N ASP A 55 15.39 -1.45 -20.93
CA ASP A 55 16.54 -2.13 -21.52
C ASP A 55 17.48 -2.70 -20.46
N GLY A 56 17.18 -2.54 -19.18
CA GLY A 56 18.00 -3.06 -18.10
C GLY A 56 19.30 -2.30 -17.85
N LYS A 57 19.53 -1.20 -18.55
CA LYS A 57 20.80 -0.48 -18.44
C LYS A 57 20.87 0.50 -17.29
N PHE A 58 19.74 0.81 -16.68
CA PHE A 58 19.71 1.71 -15.55
C PHE A 58 18.93 1.05 -14.43
N ALA A 59 19.44 1.11 -13.22
CA ALA A 59 18.76 0.54 -12.05
C ALA A 59 18.70 1.57 -10.95
N VAL A 60 17.57 1.57 -10.25
CA VAL A 60 17.33 2.46 -9.14
C VAL A 60 16.94 1.60 -7.93
N VAL A 61 17.52 1.90 -6.78
CA VAL A 61 17.08 1.29 -5.53
C VAL A 61 16.39 2.37 -4.73
N ILE A 62 15.14 2.12 -4.34
CA ILE A 62 14.42 3.04 -3.46
C ILE A 62 14.17 2.37 -2.12
N ARG A 63 14.20 3.17 -1.08
CA ARG A 63 13.86 2.74 0.27
C ARG A 63 13.16 3.91 0.93
N ASP A 64 12.01 3.67 1.50
CA ASP A 64 11.21 4.70 2.16
C ASP A 64 10.91 5.85 1.18
N TYR A 65 10.55 5.50 -0.06
CA TYR A 65 10.22 6.47 -1.13
C TYR A 65 11.39 7.35 -1.55
N ARG A 66 12.61 7.03 -1.13
CA ARG A 66 13.79 7.82 -1.49
C ARG A 66 14.72 6.99 -2.34
N ILE A 67 15.38 7.66 -3.26
CA ILE A 67 16.40 7.00 -4.07
C ILE A 67 17.62 6.77 -3.20
N GLU A 68 17.95 5.51 -2.98
CA GLU A 68 19.08 5.12 -2.18
C GLU A 68 20.34 5.00 -3.04
N SER A 69 20.18 4.44 -4.24
CA SER A 69 21.32 4.32 -5.15
C SER A 69 20.84 4.26 -6.59
N LEU A 70 21.74 4.64 -7.47
CA LEU A 70 21.56 4.61 -8.91
C LEU A 70 22.71 3.81 -9.50
N ASN A 71 22.43 3.00 -10.50
CA ASN A 71 23.45 2.23 -11.17
C ASN A 71 23.19 2.27 -12.66
N ALA A 72 24.16 2.74 -13.42
CA ALA A 72 24.02 2.88 -14.86
C ALA A 72 25.06 2.01 -15.55
N ASP A 73 24.67 1.37 -16.64
CA ASP A 73 25.59 0.60 -17.46
C ASP A 73 26.60 1.52 -18.13
N GLU A 74 27.78 1.01 -18.38
CA GLU A 74 28.84 1.81 -19.01
C GLU A 74 28.41 2.36 -20.35
N SER A 75 27.57 1.66 -21.09
CA SER A 75 27.12 2.12 -22.39
C SER A 75 26.39 3.45 -22.32
N LEU A 76 25.95 3.88 -21.14
CA LEU A 76 25.26 5.14 -20.98
C LEU A 76 26.21 6.32 -20.83
N GLU A 77 27.50 6.10 -20.79
CA GLU A 77 28.46 7.19 -20.66
C GLU A 77 28.36 8.16 -21.83
N THR A 78 28.03 7.66 -23.01
CA THR A 78 27.93 8.49 -24.22
C THR A 78 26.50 8.87 -24.52
N ALA A 79 25.56 8.49 -23.67
CA ALA A 79 24.14 8.80 -23.89
C ALA A 79 23.86 10.27 -23.57
N SER A 80 22.83 10.82 -24.21
CA SER A 80 22.44 12.19 -23.92
C SER A 80 21.79 12.26 -22.54
N VAL A 81 21.76 13.46 -21.99
CA VAL A 81 21.09 13.68 -20.70
C VAL A 81 19.63 13.24 -20.79
N GLN A 82 18.99 13.50 -21.92
CA GLN A 82 17.60 13.14 -22.11
C GLN A 82 17.39 11.63 -22.06
N GLU A 83 18.31 10.88 -22.68
CA GLU A 83 18.24 9.42 -22.62
C GLU A 83 18.44 8.89 -21.22
N ILE A 84 19.38 9.48 -20.48
CA ILE A 84 19.64 9.08 -19.10
C ILE A 84 18.44 9.37 -18.22
N VAL A 85 17.84 10.56 -18.37
CA VAL A 85 16.65 10.93 -17.58
C VAL A 85 15.49 10.00 -17.91
N SER A 86 15.31 9.65 -19.17
CA SER A 86 14.25 8.74 -19.57
C SER A 86 14.39 7.39 -18.88
N ARG A 87 15.61 6.85 -18.86
CA ARG A 87 15.86 5.57 -18.22
C ARG A 87 15.75 5.65 -16.70
N LEU A 88 16.13 6.77 -16.12
CA LEU A 88 15.97 7.00 -14.70
C LEU A 88 14.48 6.97 -14.35
N CYS A 89 13.65 7.65 -15.13
CA CYS A 89 12.21 7.67 -14.88
C CYS A 89 11.61 6.26 -15.01
N GLU A 90 12.02 5.51 -16.03
CA GLU A 90 11.55 4.14 -16.21
C GLU A 90 11.92 3.27 -15.02
N ALA A 91 13.17 3.36 -14.59
CA ALA A 91 13.66 2.55 -13.47
C ALA A 91 12.98 2.95 -12.17
N HIS A 92 12.79 4.24 -11.95
CA HIS A 92 12.13 4.72 -10.74
C HIS A 92 10.68 4.27 -10.70
N ASN A 93 9.98 4.38 -11.82
CA ASN A 93 8.59 3.93 -11.90
C ASN A 93 8.49 2.42 -11.69
N ASP A 94 9.43 1.67 -12.24
CA ASP A 94 9.46 0.22 -12.06
C ASP A 94 9.64 -0.13 -10.59
N ALA A 95 10.51 0.59 -9.87
CA ALA A 95 10.70 0.36 -8.45
C ALA A 95 9.43 0.66 -7.65
N LEU A 96 8.74 1.75 -8.00
CA LEU A 96 7.48 2.10 -7.34
C LEU A 96 6.40 1.06 -7.62
N ASP A 97 6.34 0.55 -8.84
CA ASP A 97 5.39 -0.50 -9.20
C ASP A 97 5.64 -1.76 -8.37
N LYS A 98 6.89 -2.13 -8.20
CA LYS A 98 7.24 -3.30 -7.39
C LYS A 98 6.87 -3.10 -5.93
N MET A 99 7.04 -1.90 -5.42
CA MET A 99 6.64 -1.58 -4.06
C MET A 99 5.12 -1.71 -3.91
N GLU A 100 4.38 -1.23 -4.90
CA GLU A 100 2.93 -1.30 -4.88
C GLU A 100 2.45 -2.75 -4.96
N GLU A 101 3.05 -3.55 -5.84
CA GLU A 101 2.72 -4.97 -5.95
C GLU A 101 2.99 -5.71 -4.64
N TRP A 102 4.12 -5.41 -4.02
CA TRP A 102 4.46 -6.02 -2.74
C TRP A 102 3.46 -5.64 -1.66
N THR A 103 3.10 -4.36 -1.61
CA THR A 103 2.15 -3.86 -0.63
C THR A 103 0.78 -4.51 -0.81
N ASP A 104 0.31 -4.59 -2.06
CA ASP A 104 -0.97 -5.23 -2.36
C ASP A 104 -0.97 -6.69 -1.95
N SER A 105 0.11 -7.39 -2.24
CA SER A 105 0.24 -8.79 -1.88
C SER A 105 0.20 -8.97 -0.36
N GLN A 106 0.87 -8.09 0.38
CA GLN A 106 0.86 -8.15 1.84
C GLN A 106 -0.51 -7.82 2.41
N CYS A 107 -1.21 -6.87 1.79
CA CYS A 107 -2.57 -6.53 2.22
C CYS A 107 -3.53 -7.70 2.01
N GLU A 108 -3.40 -8.42 0.91
CA GLU A 108 -4.21 -9.61 0.68
C GLU A 108 -3.95 -10.66 1.73
N ALA A 109 -2.68 -10.89 2.04
CA ALA A 109 -2.30 -11.86 3.05
C ALA A 109 -2.85 -11.46 4.43
N LEU A 110 -2.80 -10.16 4.72
CA LEU A 110 -3.33 -9.64 5.97
C LEU A 110 -4.83 -9.83 6.06
N ALA A 111 -5.54 -9.55 4.97
CA ALA A 111 -6.99 -9.73 4.94
C ALA A 111 -7.38 -11.17 5.17
N ARG A 112 -6.66 -12.11 4.55
CA ARG A 112 -6.91 -13.53 4.75
C ARG A 112 -6.62 -13.95 6.18
N ALA A 113 -5.51 -13.46 6.74
CA ALA A 113 -5.14 -13.81 8.11
C ALA A 113 -6.13 -13.25 9.13
N ALA A 114 -6.74 -12.11 8.81
CA ALA A 114 -7.73 -11.50 9.69
C ALA A 114 -9.12 -12.13 9.55
N GLY A 115 -9.29 -13.05 8.59
CA GLY A 115 -10.58 -13.68 8.36
C GLY A 115 -11.58 -12.75 7.70
N ILE A 116 -11.10 -11.79 6.93
CA ILE A 116 -11.96 -10.85 6.23
C ILE A 116 -12.40 -11.49 4.92
N ALA A 117 -13.68 -11.31 4.58
CA ALA A 117 -14.23 -11.93 3.38
C ALA A 117 -13.58 -11.38 2.13
N ASP A 118 -13.61 -12.20 1.08
CA ASP A 118 -13.08 -11.79 -0.21
C ASP A 118 -13.75 -10.51 -0.68
N GLY A 119 -13.00 -9.67 -1.31
CA GLY A 119 -13.53 -8.41 -1.81
C GLY A 119 -13.45 -7.27 -0.84
N PHE A 120 -13.06 -7.52 0.39
CA PHE A 120 -12.87 -6.45 1.35
C PHE A 120 -11.57 -5.72 1.05
N GLU A 121 -11.62 -4.41 0.99
CA GLU A 121 -10.43 -3.61 0.75
C GLU A 121 -10.03 -2.90 2.01
N LEU A 122 -8.77 -3.06 2.40
CA LEU A 122 -8.25 -2.38 3.56
C LEU A 122 -7.82 -0.98 3.19
N PRO A 123 -8.15 0.02 3.99
CA PRO A 123 -7.69 1.37 3.72
C PRO A 123 -6.19 1.46 3.98
N LEU A 124 -5.48 2.10 3.11
CA LEU A 124 -4.02 2.24 3.24
C LEU A 124 -3.60 3.71 3.33
#